data_860724c092a982465c0ce9b8e2435843
#
_entry.id   860724c092a982465c0ce9b8e2435843
#
_cell.length_a   1.000
_cell.length_b   1.000
_cell.length_c   1.000
_cell.angle_alpha   90.00
_cell.angle_beta   90.00
_cell.angle_gamma   90.00
#
_symmetry.space_group_name_H-M   'P 1'
#
loop_
_entity.id
_entity.type
_entity.pdbx_description
1 polymer ?
#
loop_
_entity_poly.entity_id
_entity_poly.type
_entity_poly.pdbx_seq_one_letter_code
_entity_poly.pdbx_strand_id
1 'polypeptide(L)'
;MSGVLKFDRKIWILAAGRLLSEIGTGFTLFYAPIFFVNQVGLSSTLVGIALGSGSISGVVGRFLGGQGVDSPRWGRRKILLVSAAISVLADVALSLANGFSTLVLGNLLMGFGIGMYWPATEAAIIDLTTPSQRNEAFAVTRLADSLGLSLGVVLGGALIANSGNYRTLFVIDGISFSVFFAIIYFAIAETYEFKPQSQAKQINGWSLAFRDRALMVFVAVNILFTIYLSQVQSTMPLYLKNFVGLADATVGFDERTISGLFTWHIAFAAVIQLPTAWLLNRFSRIVGLSFSFIVWGTAFVLAWATGAMANNTFVWAGATLAIMSLGMVTYTPVASGLVAELAPESLRGVYLSINSQCWAIGYFIGPPLGGWALDHPEFTGYFWLICGASVLIGLGILQYLKRLVAERERVA
;
A
#
# COMPACT_ATOMS: atom_id res chain seq x y z
N MET A 1 14.49 -23.93 -20.39
CA MET A 1 13.97 -23.50 -19.07
C MET A 1 14.66 -24.30 -17.96
N SER A 2 15.95 -24.01 -17.66
CA SER A 2 16.70 -24.73 -16.61
C SER A 2 17.77 -23.84 -15.97
N GLY A 3 17.41 -22.60 -15.70
CA GLY A 3 18.16 -21.70 -14.84
C GLY A 3 17.34 -21.41 -13.61
N VAL A 4 16.95 -22.45 -12.84
CA VAL A 4 16.25 -22.29 -11.56
C VAL A 4 17.15 -21.45 -10.67
N LEU A 5 16.69 -20.27 -10.34
CA LEU A 5 17.09 -19.26 -9.39
C LEU A 5 18.06 -19.82 -8.31
N LYS A 6 19.37 -19.78 -8.59
CA LYS A 6 20.41 -20.16 -7.61
C LYS A 6 20.68 -18.98 -6.67
N PHE A 7 19.70 -18.68 -5.82
CA PHE A 7 19.91 -17.74 -4.72
C PHE A 7 20.53 -18.40 -3.51
N ASP A 8 21.23 -17.60 -2.70
CA ASP A 8 21.59 -17.98 -1.34
C ASP A 8 20.32 -18.43 -0.59
N ARG A 9 20.43 -19.52 0.18
CA ARG A 9 19.36 -20.04 1.04
C ARG A 9 18.70 -18.94 1.88
N LYS A 10 19.46 -17.93 2.28
CA LYS A 10 18.96 -16.79 3.06
C LYS A 10 17.90 -15.95 2.34
N ILE A 11 17.95 -15.83 1.01
CA ILE A 11 16.91 -15.14 0.23
C ILE A 11 15.57 -15.89 0.31
N TRP A 12 15.60 -17.23 0.22
CA TRP A 12 14.39 -18.06 0.36
C TRP A 12 13.82 -18.00 1.77
N ILE A 13 14.68 -17.98 2.81
CA ILE A 13 14.27 -17.83 4.20
C ILE A 13 13.63 -16.44 4.41
N LEU A 14 14.23 -15.39 3.86
CA LEU A 14 13.67 -14.03 3.92
C LEU A 14 12.32 -13.95 3.20
N ALA A 15 12.20 -14.53 2.00
CA ALA A 15 10.95 -14.57 1.25
C ALA A 15 9.85 -15.35 2.00
N ALA A 16 10.17 -16.48 2.60
CA ALA A 16 9.22 -17.24 3.42
C ALA A 16 8.78 -16.48 4.67
N GLY A 17 9.71 -15.79 5.35
CA GLY A 17 9.37 -14.91 6.48
C GLY A 17 8.47 -13.76 6.09
N ARG A 18 8.73 -13.13 4.93
CA ARG A 18 7.88 -12.07 4.36
C ARG A 18 6.49 -12.57 4.01
N LEU A 19 6.39 -13.72 3.34
CA LEU A 19 5.11 -14.35 3.03
C LEU A 19 4.27 -14.55 4.30
N LEU A 20 4.89 -15.07 5.36
CA LEU A 20 4.20 -15.29 6.64
C LEU A 20 3.75 -13.97 7.29
N SER A 21 4.62 -12.96 7.31
CA SER A 21 4.30 -11.63 7.84
C SER A 21 3.16 -10.97 7.06
N GLU A 22 3.16 -11.08 5.73
CA GLU A 22 2.10 -10.50 4.89
C GLU A 22 0.78 -11.28 4.98
N ILE A 23 0.79 -12.57 5.34
CA ILE A 23 -0.45 -13.29 5.72
C ILE A 23 -1.10 -12.60 6.92
N GLY A 24 -0.32 -12.28 7.96
CA GLY A 24 -0.80 -11.55 9.12
C GLY A 24 -1.35 -10.17 8.76
N THR A 25 -0.58 -9.38 7.99
CA THR A 25 -1.02 -8.08 7.49
C THR A 25 -2.33 -8.19 6.70
N GLY A 26 -2.51 -9.22 5.87
CA GLY A 26 -3.74 -9.48 5.14
C GLY A 26 -4.95 -9.75 6.02
N PHE A 27 -4.74 -10.33 7.22
CA PHE A 27 -5.80 -10.49 8.20
C PHE A 27 -6.33 -9.15 8.72
N THR A 28 -5.48 -8.17 8.91
CA THR A 28 -5.85 -6.92 9.58
C THR A 28 -6.27 -5.84 8.59
N LEU A 29 -5.63 -5.74 7.44
CA LEU A 29 -5.72 -4.60 6.52
C LEU A 29 -7.15 -4.24 6.08
N PHE A 30 -7.98 -5.23 5.71
CA PHE A 30 -9.34 -4.99 5.22
C PHE A 30 -10.40 -5.13 6.30
N TYR A 31 -10.11 -5.85 7.37
CA TYR A 31 -11.08 -6.15 8.43
C TYR A 31 -10.99 -5.22 9.62
N ALA A 32 -9.83 -4.58 9.85
CA ALA A 32 -9.68 -3.61 10.94
C ALA A 32 -10.68 -2.46 10.86
N PRO A 33 -10.93 -1.79 9.71
CA PRO A 33 -11.95 -0.75 9.62
C PRO A 33 -13.33 -1.27 10.03
N ILE A 34 -13.74 -2.45 9.55
CA ILE A 34 -15.04 -3.07 9.87
C ILE A 34 -15.14 -3.35 11.37
N PHE A 35 -14.10 -3.93 11.97
CA PHE A 35 -14.08 -4.24 13.40
C PHE A 35 -14.24 -3.01 14.27
N PHE A 36 -13.43 -1.96 14.03
CA PHE A 36 -13.43 -0.78 14.87
C PHE A 36 -14.69 0.08 14.73
N VAL A 37 -15.32 0.08 13.55
CA VAL A 37 -16.61 0.75 13.35
C VAL A 37 -17.75 -0.09 13.94
N ASN A 38 -17.88 -1.37 13.56
CA ASN A 38 -19.09 -2.14 13.83
C ASN A 38 -19.10 -2.84 15.20
N GLN A 39 -17.93 -3.20 15.75
CA GLN A 39 -17.86 -3.88 17.06
C GLN A 39 -17.37 -2.98 18.18
N VAL A 40 -16.40 -2.10 17.91
CA VAL A 40 -15.91 -1.15 18.93
C VAL A 40 -16.80 0.10 18.99
N GLY A 41 -17.55 0.41 17.92
CA GLY A 41 -18.51 1.53 17.87
C GLY A 41 -17.85 2.89 17.64
N LEU A 42 -16.67 2.93 17.05
CA LEU A 42 -16.02 4.20 16.66
C LEU A 42 -16.65 4.71 15.36
N SER A 43 -16.71 6.04 15.19
CA SER A 43 -17.11 6.61 13.90
C SER A 43 -16.09 6.26 12.82
N SER A 44 -16.56 6.17 11.56
CA SER A 44 -15.70 5.88 10.42
C SER A 44 -14.59 6.93 10.25
N THR A 45 -14.88 8.19 10.57
CA THR A 45 -13.90 9.29 10.60
C THR A 45 -12.78 9.02 11.59
N LEU A 46 -13.10 8.65 12.83
CA LEU A 46 -12.10 8.37 13.86
C LEU A 46 -11.24 7.17 13.48
N VAL A 47 -11.85 6.11 12.94
CA VAL A 47 -11.10 4.95 12.42
C VAL A 47 -10.19 5.38 11.27
N GLY A 48 -10.68 6.19 10.32
CA GLY A 48 -9.87 6.73 9.23
C GLY A 48 -8.67 7.56 9.72
N ILE A 49 -8.87 8.44 10.72
CA ILE A 49 -7.79 9.23 11.33
C ILE A 49 -6.75 8.32 12.00
N ALA A 50 -7.20 7.30 12.72
CA ALA A 50 -6.31 6.35 13.37
C ALA A 50 -5.48 5.56 12.35
N LEU A 51 -6.09 5.05 11.28
CA LEU A 51 -5.38 4.37 10.19
C LEU A 51 -4.39 5.30 9.50
N GLY A 52 -4.81 6.54 9.20
CA GLY A 52 -3.96 7.56 8.60
C GLY A 52 -2.74 7.91 9.47
N SER A 53 -2.89 7.91 10.80
CA SER A 53 -1.79 8.23 11.73
C SER A 53 -0.58 7.31 11.57
N GLY A 54 -0.81 6.04 11.21
CA GLY A 54 0.25 5.08 10.91
C GLY A 54 1.16 5.52 9.74
N SER A 55 0.63 6.26 8.78
CA SER A 55 1.43 6.79 7.68
C SER A 55 2.47 7.82 8.14
N ILE A 56 2.12 8.66 9.12
CA ILE A 56 3.05 9.67 9.70
C ILE A 56 4.21 8.95 10.40
N SER A 57 3.89 8.03 11.30
CA SER A 57 4.92 7.27 12.02
C SER A 57 5.74 6.39 11.07
N GLY A 58 5.13 5.90 9.98
CA GLY A 58 5.81 5.17 8.93
C GLY A 58 6.90 5.98 8.22
N VAL A 59 6.68 7.28 7.98
CA VAL A 59 7.72 8.18 7.45
C VAL A 59 8.89 8.28 8.42
N VAL A 60 8.60 8.48 9.71
CA VAL A 60 9.64 8.56 10.75
C VAL A 60 10.40 7.24 10.86
N GLY A 61 9.66 6.11 10.86
CA GLY A 61 10.24 4.77 10.89
C GLY A 61 11.15 4.50 9.69
N ARG A 62 10.74 4.91 8.48
CA ARG A 62 11.54 4.75 7.26
C ARG A 62 12.82 5.57 7.28
N PHE A 63 12.73 6.81 7.81
CA PHE A 63 13.91 7.67 7.96
C PHE A 63 14.92 7.11 8.97
N LEU A 64 14.45 6.73 10.17
CA LEU A 64 15.31 6.16 11.22
C LEU A 64 15.81 4.77 10.85
N GLY A 65 14.96 3.94 10.22
CA GLY A 65 15.33 2.64 9.69
C GLY A 65 16.42 2.75 8.64
N GLY A 66 16.29 3.67 7.68
CA GLY A 66 17.30 3.92 6.65
C GLY A 66 18.66 4.34 7.23
N GLN A 67 18.66 5.26 8.22
CA GLN A 67 19.88 5.63 8.91
C GLN A 67 20.48 4.47 9.73
N GLY A 68 19.62 3.70 10.40
CA GLY A 68 20.04 2.56 11.21
C GLY A 68 20.65 1.44 10.41
N VAL A 69 20.10 1.18 9.23
CA VAL A 69 20.58 0.17 8.27
C VAL A 69 22.05 0.41 7.89
N ASP A 70 22.44 1.66 7.71
CA ASP A 70 23.80 2.04 7.33
C ASP A 70 24.71 2.34 8.54
N SER A 71 24.24 2.09 9.75
CA SER A 71 24.98 2.32 10.99
C SER A 71 25.78 1.09 11.42
N PRO A 72 27.09 1.23 11.75
CA PRO A 72 27.90 0.14 12.28
C PRO A 72 27.36 -0.49 13.57
N ARG A 73 26.56 0.28 14.36
CA ARG A 73 25.98 -0.19 15.64
C ARG A 73 24.71 -0.99 15.42
N TRP A 74 23.90 -0.62 14.42
CA TRP A 74 22.58 -1.20 14.18
C TRP A 74 22.64 -2.25 13.09
N GLY A 75 22.92 -1.88 11.86
CA GLY A 75 22.95 -2.78 10.70
C GLY A 75 21.56 -3.28 10.27
N ARG A 76 21.55 -4.13 9.24
CA ARG A 76 20.31 -4.63 8.61
C ARG A 76 19.52 -5.52 9.56
N ARG A 77 20.20 -6.49 10.15
CA ARG A 77 19.57 -7.50 11.02
C ARG A 77 18.90 -6.89 12.24
N LYS A 78 19.57 -5.99 12.96
CA LYS A 78 19.00 -5.38 14.18
C LYS A 78 17.81 -4.50 13.85
N ILE A 79 17.84 -3.74 12.75
CA ILE A 79 16.70 -2.93 12.32
C ILE A 79 15.51 -3.81 11.97
N LEU A 80 15.70 -4.94 11.27
CA LEU A 80 14.64 -5.91 11.01
C LEU A 80 14.05 -6.50 12.31
N LEU A 81 14.89 -6.84 13.29
CA LEU A 81 14.44 -7.36 14.58
C LEU A 81 13.63 -6.31 15.36
N VAL A 82 14.09 -5.07 15.40
CA VAL A 82 13.37 -3.96 16.05
C VAL A 82 12.05 -3.69 15.34
N SER A 83 12.04 -3.66 14.02
CA SER A 83 10.82 -3.52 13.22
C SER A 83 9.79 -4.60 13.59
N ALA A 84 10.18 -5.87 13.55
CA ALA A 84 9.27 -6.99 13.88
C ALA A 84 8.78 -6.91 15.35
N ALA A 85 9.67 -6.58 16.31
CA ALA A 85 9.28 -6.43 17.70
C ALA A 85 8.26 -5.29 17.92
N ILE A 86 8.44 -4.15 17.23
CA ILE A 86 7.50 -3.04 17.28
C ILE A 86 6.15 -3.43 16.66
N SER A 87 6.15 -4.18 15.55
CA SER A 87 4.92 -4.68 14.93
C SER A 87 4.17 -5.65 15.85
N VAL A 88 4.87 -6.53 16.58
CA VAL A 88 4.24 -7.36 17.62
C VAL A 88 3.58 -6.51 18.71
N LEU A 89 4.27 -5.47 19.19
CA LEU A 89 3.69 -4.55 20.18
C LEU A 89 2.49 -3.79 19.63
N ALA A 90 2.51 -3.44 18.34
CA ALA A 90 1.39 -2.81 17.67
C ALA A 90 0.16 -3.73 17.65
N ASP A 91 0.34 -5.01 17.31
CA ASP A 91 -0.76 -5.98 17.29
C ASP A 91 -1.31 -6.28 18.68
N VAL A 92 -0.45 -6.31 19.71
CA VAL A 92 -0.91 -6.38 21.10
C VAL A 92 -1.78 -5.16 21.43
N ALA A 93 -1.34 -3.94 21.07
CA ALA A 93 -2.12 -2.74 21.30
C ALA A 93 -3.44 -2.73 20.53
N LEU A 94 -3.44 -3.16 19.26
CA LEU A 94 -4.63 -3.26 18.41
C LEU A 94 -5.61 -4.33 18.90
N SER A 95 -5.13 -5.49 19.34
CA SER A 95 -5.96 -6.56 19.89
C SER A 95 -6.68 -6.15 21.19
N LEU A 96 -6.07 -5.27 21.97
CA LEU A 96 -6.62 -4.73 23.23
C LEU A 96 -7.37 -3.42 23.02
N ALA A 97 -7.39 -2.85 21.81
CA ALA A 97 -7.99 -1.57 21.53
C ALA A 97 -9.52 -1.59 21.70
N ASN A 98 -10.01 -0.70 22.56
CA ASN A 98 -11.45 -0.50 22.84
C ASN A 98 -11.87 0.97 22.63
N GLY A 99 -11.01 1.81 22.05
CA GLY A 99 -11.29 3.22 21.84
C GLY A 99 -10.26 3.89 20.94
N PHE A 100 -10.53 5.14 20.61
CA PHE A 100 -9.75 5.90 19.64
C PHE A 100 -8.25 6.01 20.01
N SER A 101 -7.93 6.36 21.25
CA SER A 101 -6.54 6.57 21.66
C SER A 101 -5.69 5.30 21.57
N THR A 102 -6.24 4.14 21.94
CA THR A 102 -5.55 2.86 21.83
C THR A 102 -5.43 2.40 20.38
N LEU A 103 -6.44 2.69 19.54
CA LEU A 103 -6.37 2.44 18.11
C LEU A 103 -5.29 3.29 17.45
N VAL A 104 -5.19 4.59 17.76
CA VAL A 104 -4.13 5.48 17.28
C VAL A 104 -2.75 4.97 17.71
N LEU A 105 -2.59 4.59 18.98
CA LEU A 105 -1.32 4.05 19.49
C LEU A 105 -0.90 2.81 18.70
N GLY A 106 -1.81 1.87 18.50
CA GLY A 106 -1.54 0.66 17.72
C GLY A 106 -1.13 0.98 16.27
N ASN A 107 -1.84 1.89 15.62
CA ASN A 107 -1.49 2.30 14.24
C ASN A 107 -0.17 3.08 14.16
N LEU A 108 0.14 3.94 15.14
CA LEU A 108 1.44 4.62 15.20
C LEU A 108 2.59 3.62 15.37
N LEU A 109 2.43 2.61 16.24
CA LEU A 109 3.44 1.57 16.41
C LEU A 109 3.57 0.73 15.13
N MET A 110 2.45 0.30 14.52
CA MET A 110 2.45 -0.48 13.30
C MET A 110 3.11 0.28 12.15
N GLY A 111 2.73 1.54 11.93
CA GLY A 111 3.32 2.37 10.91
C GLY A 111 4.83 2.56 11.10
N PHE A 112 5.27 2.79 12.34
CA PHE A 112 6.69 2.94 12.67
C PHE A 112 7.48 1.64 12.41
N GLY A 113 6.94 0.49 12.83
CA GLY A 113 7.53 -0.82 12.58
C GLY A 113 7.68 -1.10 11.09
N ILE A 114 6.59 -0.98 10.32
CA ILE A 114 6.60 -1.17 8.86
C ILE A 114 7.51 -0.16 8.17
N GLY A 115 7.57 1.08 8.66
CA GLY A 115 8.49 2.10 8.15
C GLY A 115 9.96 1.67 8.23
N MET A 116 10.37 1.09 9.35
CA MET A 116 11.73 0.56 9.53
C MET A 116 12.00 -0.71 8.71
N TYR A 117 10.98 -1.52 8.48
CA TYR A 117 11.06 -2.80 7.80
C TYR A 117 11.55 -2.66 6.34
N TRP A 118 10.97 -1.73 5.58
CA TRP A 118 11.25 -1.62 4.14
C TRP A 118 12.72 -1.36 3.80
N PRO A 119 13.39 -0.31 4.34
CA PRO A 119 14.79 -0.06 4.02
C PRO A 119 15.71 -1.20 4.49
N ALA A 120 15.38 -1.85 5.60
CA ALA A 120 16.19 -2.93 6.13
C ALA A 120 16.09 -4.21 5.29
N THR A 121 14.89 -4.53 4.82
CA THR A 121 14.67 -5.68 3.93
C THR A 121 15.31 -5.48 2.57
N GLU A 122 15.13 -4.29 1.97
CA GLU A 122 15.72 -3.97 0.67
C GLU A 122 17.25 -4.01 0.71
N ALA A 123 17.85 -3.46 1.77
CA ALA A 123 19.31 -3.52 1.95
C ALA A 123 19.80 -4.96 2.16
N ALA A 124 19.10 -5.78 2.96
CA ALA A 124 19.44 -7.18 3.15
C ALA A 124 19.40 -7.99 1.83
N ILE A 125 18.39 -7.75 0.98
CA ILE A 125 18.31 -8.38 -0.35
C ILE A 125 19.50 -7.97 -1.21
N ILE A 126 19.87 -6.69 -1.23
CA ILE A 126 20.99 -6.17 -2.01
C ILE A 126 22.31 -6.81 -1.55
N ASP A 127 22.51 -6.93 -0.24
CA ASP A 127 23.73 -7.50 0.34
C ASP A 127 23.86 -9.01 0.08
N LEU A 128 22.74 -9.73 0.00
CA LEU A 128 22.69 -11.19 -0.21
C LEU A 128 22.68 -11.58 -1.69
N THR A 129 22.71 -10.62 -2.62
CA THR A 129 22.61 -10.87 -4.06
C THR A 129 23.68 -10.19 -4.86
N THR A 130 24.14 -10.85 -5.95
CA THR A 130 24.95 -10.19 -6.97
C THR A 130 24.12 -9.20 -7.79
N PRO A 131 24.74 -8.20 -8.45
CA PRO A 131 24.00 -7.24 -9.28
C PRO A 131 23.09 -7.87 -10.33
N SER A 132 23.49 -9.01 -10.91
CA SER A 132 22.70 -9.76 -11.90
C SER A 132 21.49 -10.47 -11.32
N GLN A 133 21.53 -10.83 -10.03
CA GLN A 133 20.45 -11.56 -9.34
C GLN A 133 19.43 -10.65 -8.66
N ARG A 134 19.75 -9.35 -8.47
CA ARG A 134 18.92 -8.42 -7.67
C ARG A 134 17.49 -8.32 -8.14
N ASN A 135 17.28 -8.15 -9.45
CA ASN A 135 15.93 -8.00 -10.00
C ASN A 135 15.07 -9.25 -9.75
N GLU A 136 15.66 -10.43 -9.88
CA GLU A 136 14.97 -11.69 -9.63
C GLU A 136 14.66 -11.90 -8.14
N ALA A 137 15.61 -11.55 -7.25
CA ALA A 137 15.41 -11.63 -5.81
C ALA A 137 14.31 -10.66 -5.32
N PHE A 138 14.28 -9.43 -5.83
CA PHE A 138 13.18 -8.50 -5.57
C PHE A 138 11.85 -9.03 -6.12
N ALA A 139 11.83 -9.66 -7.29
CA ALA A 139 10.63 -10.24 -7.86
C ALA A 139 10.08 -11.38 -6.98
N VAL A 140 10.95 -12.28 -6.51
CA VAL A 140 10.56 -13.38 -5.61
C VAL A 140 10.02 -12.87 -4.27
N THR A 141 10.68 -11.90 -3.67
CA THR A 141 10.22 -11.32 -2.40
C THR A 141 8.91 -10.55 -2.55
N ARG A 142 8.72 -9.80 -3.64
CA ARG A 142 7.44 -9.13 -3.97
C ARG A 142 6.31 -10.13 -4.25
N LEU A 143 6.62 -11.24 -4.89
CA LEU A 143 5.65 -12.33 -5.08
C LEU A 143 5.23 -12.93 -3.74
N ALA A 144 6.19 -13.15 -2.82
CA ALA A 144 5.90 -13.61 -1.46
C ALA A 144 4.98 -12.64 -0.71
N ASP A 145 5.21 -11.33 -0.80
CA ASP A 145 4.35 -10.30 -0.21
C ASP A 145 2.92 -10.38 -0.77
N SER A 146 2.79 -10.41 -2.09
CA SER A 146 1.46 -10.43 -2.75
C SER A 146 0.69 -11.71 -2.45
N LEU A 147 1.35 -12.86 -2.44
CA LEU A 147 0.75 -14.14 -2.08
C LEU A 147 0.36 -14.17 -0.60
N GLY A 148 1.23 -13.69 0.29
CA GLY A 148 0.96 -13.61 1.72
C GLY A 148 -0.28 -12.75 1.99
N LEU A 149 -0.31 -11.52 1.46
CA LEU A 149 -1.44 -10.61 1.61
C LEU A 149 -2.75 -11.25 1.11
N SER A 150 -2.72 -11.89 -0.06
CA SER A 150 -3.89 -12.56 -0.64
C SER A 150 -4.41 -13.68 0.24
N LEU A 151 -3.51 -14.56 0.70
CA LEU A 151 -3.86 -15.66 1.61
C LEU A 151 -4.42 -15.13 2.93
N GLY A 152 -3.84 -14.05 3.48
CA GLY A 152 -4.32 -13.42 4.70
C GLY A 152 -5.76 -12.92 4.57
N VAL A 153 -6.10 -12.25 3.47
CA VAL A 153 -7.47 -11.77 3.22
C VAL A 153 -8.47 -12.93 3.17
N VAL A 154 -8.14 -14.01 2.44
CA VAL A 154 -9.00 -15.19 2.31
C VAL A 154 -9.19 -15.89 3.66
N LEU A 155 -8.09 -16.17 4.33
CA LEU A 155 -8.11 -16.88 5.62
C LEU A 155 -8.74 -16.04 6.72
N GLY A 156 -8.50 -14.72 6.72
CA GLY A 156 -9.11 -13.78 7.67
C GLY A 156 -10.63 -13.73 7.54
N GLY A 157 -11.15 -13.63 6.32
CA GLY A 157 -12.59 -13.68 6.08
C GLY A 157 -13.23 -15.00 6.48
N ALA A 158 -12.58 -16.14 6.18
CA ALA A 158 -13.05 -17.45 6.60
C ALA A 158 -13.05 -17.60 8.13
N LEU A 159 -12.03 -17.07 8.81
CA LEU A 159 -11.93 -17.10 10.26
C LEU A 159 -13.01 -16.27 10.92
N ILE A 160 -13.28 -15.05 10.43
CA ILE A 160 -14.35 -14.20 10.96
C ILE A 160 -15.71 -14.84 10.71
N ALA A 161 -15.98 -15.34 9.50
CA ALA A 161 -17.24 -15.97 9.16
C ALA A 161 -17.57 -17.20 10.05
N ASN A 162 -16.56 -17.91 10.54
CA ASN A 162 -16.74 -19.08 11.41
C ASN A 162 -16.75 -18.73 12.91
N SER A 163 -15.97 -17.75 13.36
CA SER A 163 -15.79 -17.44 14.78
C SER A 163 -16.48 -16.16 15.24
N GLY A 164 -16.76 -15.22 14.31
CA GLY A 164 -17.24 -13.86 14.63
C GLY A 164 -16.20 -12.99 15.37
N ASN A 165 -15.00 -13.51 15.64
CA ASN A 165 -14.02 -12.85 16.50
C ASN A 165 -12.92 -12.17 15.68
N TYR A 166 -13.10 -10.88 15.43
CA TYR A 166 -12.12 -10.05 14.74
C TYR A 166 -10.78 -9.86 15.51
N ARG A 167 -10.83 -9.89 16.85
CA ARG A 167 -9.60 -9.68 17.66
C ARG A 167 -8.57 -10.77 17.44
N THR A 168 -9.01 -11.98 17.11
CA THR A 168 -8.13 -13.10 16.78
C THR A 168 -7.24 -12.77 15.57
N LEU A 169 -7.67 -11.90 14.65
CA LEU A 169 -6.85 -11.49 13.50
C LEU A 169 -5.59 -10.76 13.94
N PHE A 170 -5.69 -9.82 14.86
CA PHE A 170 -4.53 -9.09 15.41
C PHE A 170 -3.61 -10.02 16.21
N VAL A 171 -4.18 -10.98 16.93
CA VAL A 171 -3.37 -11.98 17.66
C VAL A 171 -2.56 -12.86 16.68
N ILE A 172 -3.20 -13.31 15.60
CA ILE A 172 -2.51 -14.12 14.57
C ILE A 172 -1.45 -13.29 13.86
N ASP A 173 -1.73 -12.01 13.55
CA ASP A 173 -0.75 -11.09 12.95
C ASP A 173 0.46 -10.91 13.88
N GLY A 174 0.24 -10.64 15.17
CA GLY A 174 1.32 -10.56 16.17
C GLY A 174 2.13 -11.86 16.29
N ILE A 175 1.49 -13.03 16.18
CA ILE A 175 2.19 -14.32 16.12
C ILE A 175 3.04 -14.40 14.84
N SER A 176 2.52 -13.97 13.68
CA SER A 176 3.24 -13.99 12.41
C SER A 176 4.50 -13.12 12.47
N PHE A 177 4.41 -11.91 13.03
CA PHE A 177 5.59 -11.06 13.27
C PHE A 177 6.55 -11.64 14.30
N SER A 178 6.06 -12.35 15.32
CA SER A 178 6.91 -13.05 16.30
C SER A 178 7.70 -14.19 15.63
N VAL A 179 7.06 -14.95 14.75
CA VAL A 179 7.74 -16.00 13.95
C VAL A 179 8.71 -15.36 12.97
N PHE A 180 8.35 -14.26 12.32
CA PHE A 180 9.27 -13.52 11.47
C PHE A 180 10.49 -12.99 12.24
N PHE A 181 10.29 -12.45 13.44
CA PHE A 181 11.38 -12.09 14.35
C PHE A 181 12.31 -13.28 14.64
N ALA A 182 11.74 -14.44 14.99
CA ALA A 182 12.52 -15.65 15.26
C ALA A 182 13.30 -16.12 14.01
N ILE A 183 12.68 -16.09 12.83
CA ILE A 183 13.35 -16.43 11.56
C ILE A 183 14.57 -15.52 11.33
N ILE A 184 14.42 -14.20 11.50
CA ILE A 184 15.53 -13.26 11.35
C ILE A 184 16.59 -13.52 12.42
N TYR A 185 16.19 -13.73 13.66
CA TYR A 185 17.12 -13.95 14.77
C TYR A 185 17.99 -15.18 14.59
N PHE A 186 17.43 -16.30 14.15
CA PHE A 186 18.16 -17.58 14.03
C PHE A 186 18.78 -17.82 12.65
N ALA A 187 18.19 -17.29 11.59
CA ALA A 187 18.57 -17.65 10.22
C ALA A 187 19.31 -16.57 9.44
N ILE A 188 19.16 -15.28 9.82
CA ILE A 188 19.79 -14.15 9.10
C ILE A 188 20.92 -13.60 9.96
N ALA A 189 22.17 -13.76 9.48
CA ALA A 189 23.32 -13.09 10.06
C ALA A 189 23.33 -11.60 9.66
N GLU A 190 24.10 -10.76 10.38
CA GLU A 190 24.31 -9.38 9.97
C GLU A 190 25.00 -9.34 8.61
N THR A 191 24.42 -8.57 7.69
CA THR A 191 24.93 -8.44 6.32
C THR A 191 25.65 -7.11 6.07
N TYR A 192 25.64 -6.21 7.07
CA TYR A 192 26.26 -4.91 6.95
C TYR A 192 27.79 -5.01 6.79
N GLU A 193 28.28 -4.50 5.68
CA GLU A 193 29.71 -4.21 5.47
C GLU A 193 29.92 -2.71 5.44
N PHE A 194 30.82 -2.20 6.28
CA PHE A 194 31.12 -0.78 6.33
C PHE A 194 31.74 -0.31 5.01
N LYS A 195 31.01 0.51 4.26
CA LYS A 195 31.51 1.24 3.09
C LYS A 195 31.47 2.74 3.41
N PRO A 196 32.61 3.44 3.38
CA PRO A 196 32.61 4.90 3.58
C PRO A 196 31.77 5.57 2.49
N GLN A 197 30.63 6.09 2.83
CA GLN A 197 29.77 6.85 1.91
C GLN A 197 29.94 8.35 2.18
N SER A 198 30.17 9.14 1.13
CA SER A 198 30.23 10.58 1.22
C SER A 198 28.84 11.18 1.41
N GLN A 199 28.47 11.50 2.64
CA GLN A 199 27.19 12.12 3.01
C GLN A 199 26.97 13.54 2.42
N ALA A 200 28.02 14.18 1.94
CA ALA A 200 27.97 15.59 1.53
C ALA A 200 27.08 15.91 0.30
N LYS A 201 26.76 14.92 -0.54
CA LYS A 201 25.94 15.13 -1.75
C LYS A 201 24.41 15.09 -1.57
N GLN A 202 23.92 14.52 -0.46
CA GLN A 202 22.47 14.31 -0.30
C GLN A 202 21.67 15.59 0.05
N ILE A 203 22.21 16.50 0.85
CA ILE A 203 21.46 17.68 1.35
C ILE A 203 21.14 18.66 0.21
N ASN A 204 22.07 18.88 -0.71
CA ASN A 204 21.83 19.73 -1.89
C ASN A 204 20.86 19.10 -2.90
N GLY A 205 20.74 17.78 -2.94
CA GLY A 205 19.85 17.06 -3.85
C GLY A 205 18.37 17.28 -3.57
N TRP A 206 17.95 17.32 -2.31
CA TRP A 206 16.56 17.59 -1.92
C TRP A 206 16.11 18.99 -2.33
N SER A 207 16.94 20.01 -2.09
CA SER A 207 16.62 21.39 -2.47
C SER A 207 16.46 21.53 -3.99
N LEU A 208 17.29 20.84 -4.77
CA LEU A 208 17.17 20.80 -6.24
C LEU A 208 15.90 20.08 -6.69
N ALA A 209 15.58 18.94 -6.09
CA ALA A 209 14.41 18.17 -6.42
C ALA A 209 13.10 18.94 -6.13
N PHE A 210 13.00 19.63 -4.98
CA PHE A 210 11.84 20.46 -4.64
C PHE A 210 11.68 21.72 -5.54
N ARG A 211 12.73 22.13 -6.24
CA ARG A 211 12.66 23.22 -7.23
C ARG A 211 12.32 22.73 -8.63
N ASP A 212 12.33 21.43 -8.88
CA ASP A 212 11.94 20.85 -10.17
C ASP A 212 10.41 20.90 -10.31
N ARG A 213 9.94 21.80 -11.19
CA ARG A 213 8.51 22.00 -11.45
C ARG A 213 7.82 20.75 -11.98
N ALA A 214 8.47 19.99 -12.85
CA ALA A 214 7.90 18.76 -13.41
C ALA A 214 7.71 17.70 -12.31
N LEU A 215 8.68 17.54 -11.41
CA LEU A 215 8.56 16.65 -10.26
C LEU A 215 7.43 17.10 -9.33
N MET A 216 7.33 18.39 -9.00
CA MET A 216 6.29 18.88 -8.07
C MET A 216 4.88 18.74 -8.65
N VAL A 217 4.70 18.95 -9.94
CA VAL A 217 3.43 18.70 -10.63
C VAL A 217 3.10 17.20 -10.64
N PHE A 218 4.09 16.35 -10.87
CA PHE A 218 3.93 14.91 -10.75
C PHE A 218 3.56 14.48 -9.32
N VAL A 219 4.18 15.04 -8.27
CA VAL A 219 3.87 14.77 -6.86
C VAL A 219 2.38 15.05 -6.57
N ALA A 220 1.83 16.17 -7.07
CA ALA A 220 0.41 16.48 -6.90
C ALA A 220 -0.50 15.39 -7.52
N VAL A 221 -0.18 14.96 -8.74
CA VAL A 221 -0.88 13.84 -9.41
C VAL A 221 -0.76 12.54 -8.61
N ASN A 222 0.45 12.26 -8.13
CA ASN A 222 0.75 11.02 -7.44
C ASN A 222 0.04 10.91 -6.09
N ILE A 223 -0.12 12.04 -5.37
CA ILE A 223 -0.92 12.10 -4.14
C ILE A 223 -2.39 11.75 -4.42
N LEU A 224 -2.98 12.22 -5.52
CA LEU A 224 -4.35 11.84 -5.89
C LEU A 224 -4.47 10.32 -6.10
N PHE A 225 -3.55 9.70 -6.83
CA PHE A 225 -3.56 8.25 -7.02
C PHE A 225 -3.43 7.49 -5.70
N THR A 226 -2.55 7.93 -4.82
CA THR A 226 -2.36 7.27 -3.52
C THR A 226 -3.55 7.45 -2.58
N ILE A 227 -4.28 8.57 -2.67
CA ILE A 227 -5.59 8.74 -2.02
C ILE A 227 -6.59 7.72 -2.57
N TYR A 228 -6.68 7.53 -3.91
CA TYR A 228 -7.59 6.54 -4.50
C TYR A 228 -7.26 5.11 -4.06
N LEU A 229 -5.98 4.75 -4.04
CA LEU A 229 -5.53 3.44 -3.56
C LEU A 229 -5.92 3.19 -2.11
N SER A 230 -5.78 4.20 -1.24
CA SER A 230 -6.13 4.07 0.16
C SER A 230 -7.64 3.83 0.39
N GLN A 231 -8.52 4.34 -0.51
CA GLN A 231 -9.97 4.08 -0.42
C GLN A 231 -10.31 2.61 -0.60
N VAL A 232 -9.54 1.87 -1.40
CA VAL A 232 -9.77 0.44 -1.62
C VAL A 232 -9.61 -0.36 -0.32
N GLN A 233 -8.66 0.03 0.52
CA GLN A 233 -8.31 -0.71 1.73
C GLN A 233 -9.06 -0.23 2.98
N SER A 234 -9.47 1.04 3.02
CA SER A 234 -10.10 1.63 4.21
C SER A 234 -11.60 1.84 4.06
N THR A 235 -12.02 2.56 3.01
CA THR A 235 -13.42 3.01 2.84
C THR A 235 -14.28 1.96 2.17
N MET A 236 -13.75 1.28 1.14
CA MET A 236 -14.52 0.30 0.37
C MET A 236 -15.00 -0.88 1.21
N PRO A 237 -14.21 -1.50 2.12
CA PRO A 237 -14.72 -2.56 2.99
C PRO A 237 -15.89 -2.12 3.85
N LEU A 238 -15.81 -0.93 4.46
CA LEU A 238 -16.89 -0.35 5.26
C LEU A 238 -18.12 -0.03 4.42
N TYR A 239 -17.91 0.55 3.23
CA TYR A 239 -18.99 0.87 2.30
C TYR A 239 -19.77 -0.38 1.90
N LEU A 240 -19.09 -1.45 1.50
CA LEU A 240 -19.70 -2.73 1.14
C LEU A 240 -20.40 -3.39 2.32
N LYS A 241 -19.87 -3.23 3.55
CA LYS A 241 -20.44 -3.83 4.76
C LYS A 241 -21.67 -3.10 5.28
N ASN A 242 -21.71 -1.75 5.21
CA ASN A 242 -22.66 -0.96 5.98
C ASN A 242 -23.62 -0.12 5.13
N PHE A 243 -23.32 0.11 3.83
CA PHE A 243 -24.06 1.11 3.04
C PHE A 243 -24.69 0.60 1.75
N VAL A 244 -24.30 -0.59 1.33
CA VAL A 244 -24.81 -1.17 0.07
C VAL A 244 -26.11 -1.91 0.35
N GLY A 245 -27.21 -1.47 -0.27
CA GLY A 245 -28.51 -2.15 -0.19
C GLY A 245 -28.52 -3.44 -1.02
N LEU A 246 -29.08 -4.52 -0.48
CA LEU A 246 -29.26 -5.80 -1.17
C LEU A 246 -30.71 -5.99 -1.63
N ALA A 247 -30.93 -6.88 -2.59
CA ALA A 247 -32.26 -7.12 -3.18
C ALA A 247 -33.29 -7.65 -2.19
N ASP A 248 -32.86 -8.27 -1.09
CA ASP A 248 -33.72 -8.77 0.01
C ASP A 248 -34.01 -7.70 1.07
N ALA A 249 -33.74 -6.42 0.78
CA ALA A 249 -33.87 -5.28 1.69
C ALA A 249 -32.95 -5.31 2.92
N THR A 250 -31.95 -6.20 2.94
CA THR A 250 -30.85 -6.14 3.91
C THR A 250 -29.81 -5.11 3.50
N VAL A 251 -28.98 -4.66 4.44
CA VAL A 251 -27.90 -3.71 4.20
C VAL A 251 -26.56 -4.38 4.43
N GLY A 252 -25.70 -4.26 3.43
CA GLY A 252 -24.33 -4.73 3.49
C GLY A 252 -24.13 -6.21 3.22
N PHE A 253 -22.97 -6.53 2.66
CA PHE A 253 -22.56 -7.90 2.45
C PHE A 253 -22.03 -8.53 3.74
N ASP A 254 -22.20 -9.86 3.84
CA ASP A 254 -21.55 -10.63 4.90
C ASP A 254 -20.03 -10.71 4.72
N GLU A 255 -19.31 -11.11 5.77
CA GLU A 255 -17.86 -11.17 5.79
C GLU A 255 -17.29 -12.13 4.77
N ARG A 256 -17.98 -13.23 4.48
CA ARG A 256 -17.56 -14.23 3.49
C ARG A 256 -17.63 -13.66 2.08
N THR A 257 -18.69 -12.94 1.76
CA THR A 257 -18.88 -12.27 0.47
C THR A 257 -17.83 -11.16 0.28
N ILE A 258 -17.58 -10.34 1.32
CA ILE A 258 -16.53 -9.30 1.29
C ILE A 258 -15.17 -9.94 1.07
N SER A 259 -14.83 -11.01 1.80
CA SER A 259 -13.59 -11.77 1.60
C SER A 259 -13.45 -12.27 0.15
N GLY A 260 -14.53 -12.85 -0.40
CA GLY A 260 -14.55 -13.31 -1.79
C GLY A 260 -14.32 -12.18 -2.80
N LEU A 261 -14.96 -11.03 -2.59
CA LEU A 261 -14.81 -9.84 -3.43
C LEU A 261 -13.38 -9.28 -3.39
N PHE A 262 -12.76 -9.17 -2.22
CA PHE A 262 -11.36 -8.70 -2.13
C PHE A 262 -10.36 -9.75 -2.62
N THR A 263 -10.64 -11.04 -2.45
CA THR A 263 -9.87 -12.12 -3.09
C THR A 263 -9.91 -11.99 -4.61
N TRP A 264 -11.11 -11.76 -5.17
CA TRP A 264 -11.30 -11.47 -6.59
C TRP A 264 -10.47 -10.26 -7.04
N HIS A 265 -10.52 -9.15 -6.28
CA HIS A 265 -9.73 -7.95 -6.54
C HIS A 265 -8.24 -8.27 -6.69
N ILE A 266 -7.66 -8.97 -5.70
CA ILE A 266 -6.22 -9.28 -5.69
C ILE A 266 -5.85 -10.29 -6.78
N ALA A 267 -6.66 -11.34 -6.97
CA ALA A 267 -6.43 -12.34 -8.01
C ALA A 267 -6.51 -11.73 -9.42
N PHE A 268 -7.50 -10.89 -9.64
CA PHE A 268 -7.65 -10.19 -10.92
C PHE A 268 -6.47 -9.26 -11.19
N ALA A 269 -6.03 -8.48 -10.19
CA ALA A 269 -4.83 -7.64 -10.30
C ALA A 269 -3.60 -8.47 -10.70
N ALA A 270 -3.38 -9.62 -10.07
CA ALA A 270 -2.24 -10.50 -10.37
C ALA A 270 -2.28 -11.04 -11.81
N VAL A 271 -3.46 -11.43 -12.29
CA VAL A 271 -3.63 -11.96 -13.67
C VAL A 271 -3.40 -10.89 -14.72
N ILE A 272 -3.93 -9.68 -14.53
CA ILE A 272 -3.83 -8.61 -15.52
C ILE A 272 -2.51 -7.84 -15.47
N GLN A 273 -1.69 -8.01 -14.43
CA GLN A 273 -0.48 -7.20 -14.20
C GLN A 273 0.50 -7.26 -15.38
N LEU A 274 0.86 -8.45 -15.85
CA LEU A 274 1.80 -8.62 -16.95
C LEU A 274 1.22 -8.15 -18.30
N PRO A 275 0.01 -8.55 -18.71
CA PRO A 275 -0.61 -8.05 -19.94
C PRO A 275 -0.72 -6.53 -19.98
N THR A 276 -1.12 -5.92 -18.86
CA THR A 276 -1.23 -4.45 -18.76
C THR A 276 0.13 -3.78 -18.88
N ALA A 277 1.16 -4.29 -18.21
CA ALA A 277 2.51 -3.75 -18.32
C ALA A 277 3.05 -3.80 -19.75
N TRP A 278 2.84 -4.90 -20.47
CA TRP A 278 3.24 -5.02 -21.89
C TRP A 278 2.50 -4.03 -22.80
N LEU A 279 1.20 -3.84 -22.54
CA LEU A 279 0.40 -2.89 -23.31
C LEU A 279 0.89 -1.45 -23.07
N LEU A 280 1.08 -1.07 -21.80
CA LEU A 280 1.46 0.29 -21.42
C LEU A 280 2.88 0.67 -21.84
N ASN A 281 3.79 -0.30 -22.01
CA ASN A 281 5.14 -0.03 -22.50
C ASN A 281 5.17 0.53 -23.94
N ARG A 282 4.05 0.44 -24.69
CA ARG A 282 3.91 1.00 -26.03
C ARG A 282 3.55 2.50 -26.03
N PHE A 283 3.21 3.05 -24.90
CA PHE A 283 2.75 4.42 -24.74
C PHE A 283 3.70 5.23 -23.86
N SER A 284 3.65 6.55 -23.98
CA SER A 284 4.37 7.43 -23.05
C SER A 284 3.81 7.29 -21.61
N ARG A 285 4.66 7.53 -20.60
CA ARG A 285 4.27 7.42 -19.18
C ARG A 285 3.07 8.31 -18.85
N ILE A 286 3.02 9.51 -19.41
CA ILE A 286 1.91 10.44 -19.16
C ILE A 286 0.60 9.92 -19.77
N VAL A 287 0.64 9.31 -20.95
CA VAL A 287 -0.54 8.65 -21.54
C VAL A 287 -0.99 7.47 -20.68
N GLY A 288 -0.05 6.66 -20.18
CA GLY A 288 -0.36 5.56 -19.25
C GLY A 288 -1.03 6.03 -17.96
N LEU A 289 -0.55 7.13 -17.35
CA LEU A 289 -1.18 7.73 -16.17
C LEU A 289 -2.56 8.33 -16.50
N SER A 290 -2.73 8.96 -17.67
CA SER A 290 -4.04 9.47 -18.10
C SER A 290 -5.06 8.33 -18.27
N PHE A 291 -4.63 7.22 -18.86
CA PHE A 291 -5.46 6.01 -18.95
C PHE A 291 -5.83 5.49 -17.56
N SER A 292 -4.87 5.42 -16.64
CA SER A 292 -5.15 5.01 -15.27
C SER A 292 -6.18 5.91 -14.58
N PHE A 293 -6.12 7.23 -14.76
CA PHE A 293 -7.15 8.14 -14.23
C PHE A 293 -8.54 7.85 -14.80
N ILE A 294 -8.66 7.60 -16.09
CA ILE A 294 -9.94 7.25 -16.71
C ILE A 294 -10.49 5.94 -16.12
N VAL A 295 -9.63 4.95 -15.93
CA VAL A 295 -9.98 3.68 -15.28
C VAL A 295 -10.47 3.91 -13.84
N TRP A 296 -9.76 4.73 -13.05
CA TRP A 296 -10.19 5.10 -11.71
C TRP A 296 -11.53 5.84 -11.69
N GLY A 297 -11.74 6.78 -12.63
CA GLY A 297 -13.02 7.46 -12.78
C GLY A 297 -14.16 6.49 -13.05
N THR A 298 -13.95 5.52 -13.95
CA THR A 298 -14.91 4.45 -14.22
C THR A 298 -15.17 3.60 -12.96
N ALA A 299 -14.11 3.25 -12.22
CA ALA A 299 -14.22 2.49 -10.98
C ALA A 299 -15.08 3.21 -9.94
N PHE A 300 -14.92 4.53 -9.79
CA PHE A 300 -15.72 5.33 -8.86
C PHE A 300 -17.19 5.45 -9.28
N VAL A 301 -17.46 5.57 -10.57
CA VAL A 301 -18.85 5.53 -11.09
C VAL A 301 -19.50 4.16 -10.80
N LEU A 302 -18.75 3.07 -10.98
CA LEU A 302 -19.25 1.72 -10.64
C LEU A 302 -19.43 1.54 -9.12
N ALA A 303 -18.54 2.13 -8.30
CA ALA A 303 -18.69 2.12 -6.84
C ALA A 303 -19.99 2.84 -6.41
N TRP A 304 -20.27 4.00 -7.01
CA TRP A 304 -21.57 4.67 -6.81
C TRP A 304 -22.73 3.80 -7.27
N ALA A 305 -22.66 3.19 -8.46
CA ALA A 305 -23.70 2.32 -8.98
C ALA A 305 -23.95 1.11 -8.07
N THR A 306 -22.91 0.57 -7.43
CA THR A 306 -23.02 -0.52 -6.45
C THR A 306 -23.98 -0.19 -5.31
N GLY A 307 -23.96 1.04 -4.81
CA GLY A 307 -24.89 1.48 -3.75
C GLY A 307 -26.23 2.02 -4.25
N ALA A 308 -26.28 2.50 -5.50
CA ALA A 308 -27.50 3.09 -6.07
C ALA A 308 -28.45 2.05 -6.70
N MET A 309 -27.91 0.88 -7.10
CA MET A 309 -28.63 -0.16 -7.84
C MET A 309 -28.91 -1.37 -6.94
N ALA A 310 -30.15 -1.55 -6.49
CA ALA A 310 -30.54 -2.67 -5.63
C ALA A 310 -30.44 -4.05 -6.33
N ASN A 311 -30.55 -4.09 -7.66
CA ASN A 311 -30.47 -5.34 -8.41
C ASN A 311 -29.03 -5.65 -8.83
N ASN A 312 -28.62 -6.93 -8.69
CA ASN A 312 -27.31 -7.42 -9.09
C ASN A 312 -26.13 -6.72 -8.35
N THR A 313 -26.33 -6.28 -7.13
CA THR A 313 -25.36 -5.53 -6.33
C THR A 313 -24.00 -6.25 -6.22
N PHE A 314 -24.01 -7.58 -6.10
CA PHE A 314 -22.78 -8.40 -6.11
C PHE A 314 -21.99 -8.25 -7.42
N VAL A 315 -22.68 -8.22 -8.56
CA VAL A 315 -22.02 -8.05 -9.87
C VAL A 315 -21.42 -6.66 -10.00
N TRP A 316 -22.12 -5.62 -9.53
CA TRP A 316 -21.61 -4.26 -9.49
C TRP A 316 -20.40 -4.13 -8.58
N ALA A 317 -20.42 -4.73 -7.39
CA ALA A 317 -19.29 -4.76 -6.48
C ALA A 317 -18.07 -5.47 -7.08
N GLY A 318 -18.30 -6.63 -7.72
CA GLY A 318 -17.25 -7.38 -8.42
C GLY A 318 -16.63 -6.61 -9.58
N ALA A 319 -17.46 -5.92 -10.38
CA ALA A 319 -17.00 -5.06 -11.47
C ALA A 319 -16.22 -3.84 -10.94
N THR A 320 -16.71 -3.19 -9.89
CA THR A 320 -16.02 -2.08 -9.22
C THR A 320 -14.61 -2.48 -8.81
N LEU A 321 -14.48 -3.59 -8.08
CA LEU A 321 -13.18 -4.06 -7.58
C LEU A 321 -12.25 -4.53 -8.72
N ALA A 322 -12.79 -5.11 -9.79
CA ALA A 322 -12.00 -5.46 -10.97
C ALA A 322 -11.43 -4.20 -11.65
N ILE A 323 -12.25 -3.17 -11.84
CA ILE A 323 -11.80 -1.92 -12.47
C ILE A 323 -10.85 -1.15 -11.53
N MET A 324 -11.05 -1.17 -10.21
CA MET A 324 -10.07 -0.64 -9.24
C MET A 324 -8.73 -1.37 -9.32
N SER A 325 -8.73 -2.71 -9.49
CA SER A 325 -7.51 -3.48 -9.73
C SER A 325 -6.79 -3.04 -10.99
N LEU A 326 -7.53 -2.84 -12.08
CA LEU A 326 -6.96 -2.35 -13.35
C LEU A 326 -6.37 -0.95 -13.15
N GLY A 327 -7.05 -0.06 -12.43
CA GLY A 327 -6.53 1.27 -12.07
C GLY A 327 -5.20 1.20 -11.31
N MET A 328 -5.12 0.32 -10.31
CA MET A 328 -3.90 0.11 -9.52
C MET A 328 -2.75 -0.44 -10.37
N VAL A 329 -3.02 -1.45 -11.18
CA VAL A 329 -2.00 -2.12 -12.02
C VAL A 329 -1.50 -1.21 -13.13
N THR A 330 -2.35 -0.34 -13.67
CA THR A 330 -1.95 0.64 -14.71
C THR A 330 -1.14 1.79 -14.13
N TYR A 331 -1.40 2.20 -12.89
CA TYR A 331 -0.71 3.30 -12.23
C TYR A 331 0.70 2.96 -11.76
N THR A 332 0.84 1.87 -10.98
CA THR A 332 2.04 1.62 -10.17
C THR A 332 3.36 1.57 -10.97
N PRO A 333 3.49 0.79 -12.07
CA PRO A 333 4.73 0.73 -12.84
C PRO A 333 4.99 2.02 -13.64
N VAL A 334 3.92 2.68 -14.10
CA VAL A 334 4.03 3.88 -14.93
C VAL A 334 4.47 5.08 -14.08
N ALA A 335 3.95 5.23 -12.87
CA ALA A 335 4.34 6.29 -11.95
C ALA A 335 5.82 6.18 -11.55
N SER A 336 6.28 4.98 -11.18
CA SER A 336 7.68 4.73 -10.85
C SER A 336 8.62 4.97 -12.06
N GLY A 337 8.18 4.56 -13.25
CA GLY A 337 8.90 4.80 -14.50
C GLY A 337 9.06 6.28 -14.81
N LEU A 338 7.98 7.07 -14.67
CA LEU A 338 8.01 8.51 -14.93
C LEU A 338 8.97 9.24 -13.99
N VAL A 339 8.96 8.91 -12.70
CA VAL A 339 9.91 9.49 -11.73
C VAL A 339 11.35 9.19 -12.11
N ALA A 340 11.63 7.96 -12.54
CA ALA A 340 12.97 7.58 -12.96
C ALA A 340 13.43 8.31 -14.24
N GLU A 341 12.49 8.63 -15.15
CA GLU A 341 12.74 9.42 -16.37
C GLU A 341 12.93 10.92 -16.07
N LEU A 342 12.17 11.48 -15.10
CA LEU A 342 12.30 12.88 -14.69
C LEU A 342 13.62 13.14 -13.92
N ALA A 343 14.15 12.12 -13.25
CA ALA A 343 15.29 12.25 -12.35
C ALA A 343 16.62 12.36 -13.08
N PRO A 344 17.46 13.38 -12.79
CA PRO A 344 18.86 13.34 -13.15
C PRO A 344 19.53 12.09 -12.54
N GLU A 345 20.49 11.48 -13.24
CA GLU A 345 21.13 10.23 -12.79
C GLU A 345 21.69 10.33 -11.36
N SER A 346 22.30 11.48 -11.03
CA SER A 346 22.87 11.75 -9.70
C SER A 346 21.83 11.95 -8.59
N LEU A 347 20.56 12.22 -8.92
CA LEU A 347 19.49 12.53 -7.98
C LEU A 347 18.35 11.50 -8.00
N ARG A 348 18.49 10.41 -8.76
CA ARG A 348 17.43 9.38 -8.94
C ARG A 348 16.93 8.83 -7.60
N GLY A 349 17.80 8.61 -6.62
CA GLY A 349 17.42 8.19 -5.28
C GLY A 349 16.53 9.21 -4.54
N VAL A 350 16.84 10.50 -4.65
CA VAL A 350 16.06 11.58 -4.03
C VAL A 350 14.65 11.66 -4.64
N TYR A 351 14.55 11.59 -5.97
CA TYR A 351 13.26 11.62 -6.69
C TYR A 351 12.39 10.43 -6.34
N LEU A 352 12.95 9.21 -6.28
CA LEU A 352 12.23 8.01 -5.84
C LEU A 352 11.81 8.11 -4.38
N SER A 353 12.62 8.72 -3.51
CA SER A 353 12.24 8.98 -2.11
C SER A 353 11.05 9.93 -2.02
N ILE A 354 11.02 11.01 -2.80
CA ILE A 354 9.88 11.94 -2.86
C ILE A 354 8.62 11.20 -3.35
N ASN A 355 8.76 10.38 -4.40
CA ASN A 355 7.67 9.52 -4.87
C ASN A 355 7.12 8.60 -3.77
N SER A 356 8.00 8.03 -2.97
CA SER A 356 7.61 7.20 -1.83
C SER A 356 6.85 7.97 -0.75
N GLN A 357 7.15 9.27 -0.54
CA GLN A 357 6.42 10.11 0.43
C GLN A 357 4.99 10.40 -0.01
N CYS A 358 4.69 10.39 -1.33
CA CYS A 358 3.31 10.55 -1.81
C CYS A 358 2.38 9.45 -1.27
N TRP A 359 2.89 8.22 -1.08
CA TRP A 359 2.11 7.15 -0.46
C TRP A 359 1.75 7.47 0.99
N ALA A 360 2.71 7.98 1.78
CA ALA A 360 2.44 8.38 3.16
C ALA A 360 1.39 9.50 3.22
N ILE A 361 1.47 10.48 2.33
CA ILE A 361 0.52 11.59 2.27
C ILE A 361 -0.88 11.09 1.87
N GLY A 362 -0.97 10.25 0.83
CA GLY A 362 -2.25 9.73 0.36
C GLY A 362 -2.93 8.81 1.38
N TYR A 363 -2.17 7.96 2.06
CA TYR A 363 -2.70 7.10 3.12
C TYR A 363 -2.95 7.84 4.44
N PHE A 364 -2.37 9.03 4.63
CA PHE A 364 -2.74 9.92 5.73
C PHE A 364 -4.07 10.65 5.47
N ILE A 365 -4.29 11.11 4.23
CA ILE A 365 -5.47 11.91 3.86
C ILE A 365 -6.68 11.02 3.52
N GLY A 366 -6.46 9.92 2.80
CA GLY A 366 -7.53 9.12 2.20
C GLY A 366 -8.47 8.48 3.21
N PRO A 367 -7.99 7.69 4.20
CA PRO A 367 -8.88 7.04 5.15
C PRO A 367 -9.75 8.00 5.98
N PRO A 368 -9.22 9.14 6.51
CA PRO A 368 -10.06 10.14 7.17
C PRO A 368 -11.12 10.73 6.26
N LEU A 369 -10.76 11.02 4.99
CA LEU A 369 -11.69 11.58 4.02
C LEU A 369 -12.84 10.62 3.70
N GLY A 370 -12.52 9.35 3.45
CA GLY A 370 -13.51 8.32 3.22
C GLY A 370 -14.38 8.05 4.45
N GLY A 371 -13.76 7.97 5.64
CA GLY A 371 -14.46 7.80 6.90
C GLY A 371 -15.44 8.94 7.18
N TRP A 372 -15.00 10.18 6.96
CA TRP A 372 -15.88 11.36 7.09
C TRP A 372 -17.09 11.26 6.14
N ALA A 373 -16.89 10.87 4.90
CA ALA A 373 -17.98 10.73 3.95
C ALA A 373 -18.98 9.63 4.36
N LEU A 374 -18.51 8.55 4.97
CA LEU A 374 -19.37 7.47 5.45
C LEU A 374 -20.15 7.85 6.72
N ASP A 375 -19.64 8.73 7.57
CA ASP A 375 -20.34 9.24 8.76
C ASP A 375 -21.42 10.28 8.43
N HIS A 376 -21.48 10.79 7.17
CA HIS A 376 -22.43 11.79 6.72
C HIS A 376 -23.33 11.20 5.61
N PRO A 377 -24.54 10.72 5.96
CA PRO A 377 -25.41 10.02 5.02
C PRO A 377 -25.71 10.79 3.72
N GLU A 378 -25.78 12.12 3.82
CA GLU A 378 -25.97 13.01 2.66
C GLU A 378 -24.81 12.98 1.67
N PHE A 379 -23.60 12.64 2.10
CA PHE A 379 -22.40 12.53 1.26
C PHE A 379 -22.07 11.11 0.86
N THR A 380 -22.46 10.09 1.63
CA THR A 380 -22.11 8.68 1.38
C THR A 380 -22.45 8.23 -0.04
N GLY A 381 -23.62 8.59 -0.53
CA GLY A 381 -24.06 8.25 -1.89
C GLY A 381 -23.27 8.97 -2.99
N TYR A 382 -22.82 10.19 -2.74
CA TYR A 382 -22.10 11.03 -3.73
C TYR A 382 -20.59 10.97 -3.61
N PHE A 383 -20.05 10.43 -2.53
CA PHE A 383 -18.60 10.38 -2.29
C PHE A 383 -17.81 9.79 -3.47
N TRP A 384 -18.30 8.68 -4.00
CA TRP A 384 -17.65 8.03 -5.13
C TRP A 384 -17.74 8.87 -6.41
N LEU A 385 -18.82 9.60 -6.63
CA LEU A 385 -18.93 10.54 -7.76
C LEU A 385 -18.00 11.76 -7.60
N ILE A 386 -17.82 12.24 -6.36
CA ILE A 386 -16.84 13.32 -6.07
C ILE A 386 -15.42 12.82 -6.35
N CYS A 387 -15.08 11.59 -5.93
CA CYS A 387 -13.82 10.94 -6.30
C CYS A 387 -13.68 10.82 -7.82
N GLY A 388 -14.75 10.42 -8.54
CA GLY A 388 -14.79 10.37 -9.99
C GLY A 388 -14.56 11.74 -10.64
N ALA A 389 -15.21 12.79 -10.14
CA ALA A 389 -15.01 14.15 -10.63
C ALA A 389 -13.58 14.67 -10.40
N SER A 390 -12.93 14.28 -9.30
CA SER A 390 -11.54 14.65 -9.03
C SER A 390 -10.54 14.11 -10.06
N VAL A 391 -10.92 13.07 -10.81
CA VAL A 391 -10.14 12.56 -11.95
C VAL A 391 -9.93 13.63 -13.03
N LEU A 392 -10.92 14.49 -13.24
CA LEU A 392 -10.80 15.60 -14.21
C LEU A 392 -9.69 16.60 -13.80
N ILE A 393 -9.55 16.84 -12.49
CA ILE A 393 -8.46 17.63 -11.93
C ILE A 393 -7.12 16.95 -12.22
N GLY A 394 -7.02 15.65 -11.93
CA GLY A 394 -5.82 14.86 -12.20
C GLY A 394 -5.42 14.86 -13.67
N LEU A 395 -6.37 14.71 -14.59
CA LEU A 395 -6.15 14.78 -16.02
C LEU A 395 -5.67 16.17 -16.45
N GLY A 396 -6.24 17.24 -15.88
CA GLY A 396 -5.81 18.62 -16.12
C GLY A 396 -4.35 18.86 -15.70
N ILE A 397 -3.98 18.36 -14.51
CA ILE A 397 -2.60 18.44 -14.00
C ILE A 397 -1.65 17.63 -14.88
N LEU A 398 -2.05 16.43 -15.36
CA LEU A 398 -1.24 15.64 -16.29
C LEU A 398 -1.02 16.34 -17.64
N GLN A 399 -2.03 17.04 -18.17
CA GLN A 399 -1.85 17.81 -19.40
C GLN A 399 -0.83 18.95 -19.20
N TYR A 400 -0.84 19.59 -18.04
CA TYR A 400 0.16 20.59 -17.69
C TYR A 400 1.56 19.95 -17.56
N LEU A 401 1.67 18.79 -16.89
CA LEU A 401 2.92 18.02 -16.79
C LEU A 401 3.47 17.66 -18.18
N LYS A 402 2.60 17.26 -19.12
CA LYS A 402 2.98 16.95 -20.50
C LYS A 402 3.66 18.14 -21.19
N ARG A 403 3.15 19.34 -20.98
CA ARG A 403 3.75 20.58 -21.54
C ARG A 403 5.13 20.84 -20.94
N LEU A 404 5.28 20.72 -19.61
CA LEU A 404 6.56 20.93 -18.93
C LEU A 404 7.64 19.93 -19.39
N VAL A 405 7.28 18.67 -19.59
CA VAL A 405 8.21 17.65 -20.09
C VAL A 405 8.61 17.94 -21.52
N ALA A 406 7.66 18.29 -22.40
CA ALA A 406 7.95 18.64 -23.79
C ALA A 406 8.81 19.91 -23.93
N GLU A 407 8.63 20.90 -23.05
CA GLU A 407 9.49 22.10 -23.00
C GLU A 407 10.93 21.72 -22.60
N ARG A 408 11.09 20.82 -21.62
CA ARG A 408 12.39 20.32 -21.16
C ARG A 408 13.17 19.60 -22.27
N GLU A 409 12.47 18.75 -23.05
CA GLU A 409 13.06 18.01 -24.18
C GLU A 409 13.49 18.94 -25.35
N ARG A 410 12.87 20.11 -25.49
CA ARG A 410 13.26 21.09 -26.52
C ARG A 410 14.49 21.92 -26.13
N VAL A 411 14.77 22.02 -24.83
CA VAL A 411 15.90 22.82 -24.29
C VAL A 411 17.15 21.96 -24.06
N ALA A 412 17.00 20.64 -23.92
CA ALA A 412 18.08 19.67 -23.79
C ALA A 412 18.60 19.23 -25.16
#